data_45139dac16d365a9d3c94d0b63fcd13e
#
_entry.id   45139dac16d365a9d3c94d0b63fcd13e
#
_cell.length_a   1.000
_cell.length_b   1.000
_cell.length_c   1.000
_cell.angle_alpha   90.00
_cell.angle_beta   90.00
_cell.angle_gamma   90.00
#
_symmetry.space_group_name_H-M   'P 1'
#
loop_
_entity.id
_entity.type
_entity.pdbx_description
1 polymer ?
#
loop_
_entity_poly.entity_id
_entity_poly.type
_entity_poly.pdbx_seq_one_letter_code
_entity_poly.pdbx_strand_id
1 'polypeptide(L)'
;METDDYGSNNGLPPVVKRSIFFGREVGAADRHLLPTYQLKSRKYIGPTAMDAEMAFLMANQGLARPGKLVYDPFVGTGSILVAAAHFGAMTMVCVCANKYTF
;
A
#
# COMPACT_ATOMS: atom_id res chain seq x y z
N MET A 1 0.59 21.85 -9.54
CA MET A 1 -0.58 21.34 -8.79
C MET A 1 -1.31 22.51 -8.19
N GLU A 2 -2.54 22.68 -8.54
CA GLU A 2 -3.38 23.79 -8.08
C GLU A 2 -4.49 23.21 -7.20
N THR A 3 -4.66 23.73 -6.01
CA THR A 3 -5.77 23.39 -5.13
C THR A 3 -6.59 24.63 -4.90
N ASP A 4 -7.83 24.61 -5.36
CA ASP A 4 -8.80 25.64 -5.12
C ASP A 4 -9.64 25.30 -3.91
N ASP A 5 -9.52 26.10 -2.87
CA ASP A 5 -10.36 25.98 -1.69
C ASP A 5 -11.45 27.04 -1.76
N TYR A 6 -12.69 26.58 -2.00
CA TYR A 6 -13.86 27.47 -2.01
C TYR A 6 -14.39 27.62 -0.61
N GLY A 7 -14.06 28.74 0.01
CA GLY A 7 -14.64 29.09 1.28
C GLY A 7 -16.16 29.28 1.20
N SER A 8 -16.85 28.95 2.27
CA SER A 8 -18.28 29.06 2.47
C SER A 8 -18.83 30.45 2.11
N ASN A 9 -19.81 30.46 1.24
CA ASN A 9 -20.42 31.63 0.64
C ASN A 9 -21.34 32.38 1.61
N ASN A 10 -20.82 33.20 2.48
CA ASN A 10 -21.60 34.18 3.23
C ASN A 10 -21.54 35.58 2.58
N GLY A 11 -21.72 35.66 1.25
CA GLY A 11 -21.74 36.94 0.55
C GLY A 11 -20.36 37.58 0.35
N LEU A 12 -19.27 36.91 0.76
CA LEU A 12 -17.89 37.33 0.53
C LEU A 12 -17.34 36.66 -0.75
N PRO A 13 -16.46 37.36 -1.51
CA PRO A 13 -15.85 36.78 -2.66
C PRO A 13 -15.03 35.54 -2.23
N PRO A 14 -15.05 34.44 -3.02
CA PRO A 14 -14.30 33.24 -2.69
C PRO A 14 -12.81 33.54 -2.57
N VAL A 15 -12.21 33.13 -1.45
CA VAL A 15 -10.78 33.23 -1.24
C VAL A 15 -10.13 32.05 -1.97
N VAL A 16 -9.49 32.32 -3.11
CA VAL A 16 -8.76 31.31 -3.86
C VAL A 16 -7.33 31.27 -3.33
N LYS A 17 -6.97 30.17 -2.65
CA LYS A 17 -5.57 29.89 -2.31
C LYS A 17 -4.92 29.12 -3.46
N ARG A 18 -3.90 29.72 -4.06
CA ARG A 18 -3.08 29.07 -5.09
C ARG A 18 -1.74 28.67 -4.52
N SER A 19 -1.41 27.40 -4.63
CA SER A 19 -0.07 26.90 -4.33
C SER A 19 0.58 26.39 -5.60
N ILE A 20 1.74 26.94 -5.94
CA ILE A 20 2.50 26.53 -7.11
C ILE A 20 3.75 25.81 -6.63
N PHE A 21 3.91 24.56 -7.06
CA PHE A 21 5.08 23.75 -6.76
C PHE A 21 5.91 23.56 -8.01
N PHE A 22 7.19 23.86 -7.91
CA PHE A 22 8.17 23.61 -8.95
C PHE A 22 9.15 22.55 -8.47
N GLY A 23 9.35 21.50 -9.27
CA GLY A 23 10.22 20.41 -8.88
C GLY A 23 10.66 19.57 -10.07
N ARG A 24 11.65 18.74 -9.82
CA ARG A 24 12.13 17.75 -10.79
C ARG A 24 11.44 16.42 -10.50
N GLU A 25 10.83 15.84 -11.51
CA GLU A 25 10.30 14.48 -11.42
C GLU A 25 11.46 13.49 -11.26
N VAL A 26 11.40 12.69 -10.19
CA VAL A 26 12.39 11.66 -9.88
C VAL A 26 11.89 10.27 -10.27
N GLY A 27 10.58 10.10 -10.29
CA GLY A 27 9.92 8.85 -10.65
C GLY A 27 8.41 8.99 -10.57
N ALA A 28 7.73 8.09 -11.22
CA ALA A 28 6.27 8.00 -11.20
C ALA A 28 5.83 6.66 -10.60
N ALA A 29 4.69 6.66 -9.92
CA ALA A 29 4.08 5.44 -9.42
C ALA A 29 3.40 4.67 -10.56
N ASP A 30 3.56 3.35 -10.57
CA ASP A 30 2.78 2.48 -11.44
C ASP A 30 1.36 2.31 -10.88
N ARG A 31 0.42 3.03 -11.49
CA ARG A 31 -0.99 3.04 -11.05
C ARG A 31 -1.71 1.70 -11.27
N HIS A 32 -1.17 0.82 -12.10
CA HIS A 32 -1.74 -0.51 -12.37
C HIS A 32 -1.38 -1.53 -11.28
N LEU A 33 -0.41 -1.22 -10.44
CA LEU A 33 0.07 -2.11 -9.40
C LEU A 33 -1.00 -2.39 -8.33
N LEU A 34 -1.63 -1.34 -7.82
CA LEU A 34 -2.65 -1.49 -6.76
C LEU A 34 -3.85 -2.34 -7.20
N PRO A 35 -4.49 -2.09 -8.37
CA PRO A 35 -5.57 -2.96 -8.85
C PRO A 35 -5.17 -4.43 -9.00
N THR A 36 -3.94 -4.69 -9.44
CA THR A 36 -3.42 -6.04 -9.63
C THR A 36 -3.33 -6.83 -8.33
N TYR A 37 -2.96 -6.17 -7.24
CA TYR A 37 -2.74 -6.80 -5.94
C TYR A 37 -3.87 -6.58 -4.93
N GLN A 38 -5.01 -6.02 -5.37
CA GLN A 38 -6.16 -5.85 -4.50
C GLN A 38 -6.68 -7.19 -3.97
N LEU A 39 -7.16 -7.16 -2.73
CA LEU A 39 -7.72 -8.33 -2.05
C LEU A 39 -8.84 -9.02 -2.81
N LYS A 40 -9.64 -8.25 -3.56
CA LYS A 40 -10.75 -8.76 -4.37
C LYS A 40 -10.32 -9.76 -5.45
N SER A 41 -9.07 -9.68 -5.90
CA SER A 41 -8.53 -10.59 -6.91
C SER A 41 -7.93 -11.86 -6.33
N ARG A 42 -7.84 -11.99 -5.01
CA ARG A 42 -7.26 -13.15 -4.35
C ARG A 42 -8.26 -14.27 -4.13
N LYS A 43 -7.81 -15.50 -4.25
CA LYS A 43 -8.62 -16.69 -3.99
C LYS A 43 -9.00 -16.86 -2.52
N TYR A 44 -8.18 -16.35 -1.62
CA TYR A 44 -8.41 -16.42 -0.18
C TYR A 44 -8.43 -15.01 0.41
N ILE A 45 -9.52 -14.70 1.08
CA ILE A 45 -9.72 -13.43 1.80
C ILE A 45 -10.00 -13.81 3.26
N GLY A 46 -9.06 -13.49 4.15
CA GLY A 46 -9.25 -13.68 5.60
C GLY A 46 -10.18 -12.62 6.20
N PRO A 47 -10.63 -12.83 7.46
CA PRO A 47 -11.53 -11.89 8.14
C PRO A 47 -10.90 -10.52 8.40
N THR A 48 -9.58 -10.47 8.53
CA THR A 48 -8.79 -9.25 8.66
C THR A 48 -7.67 -9.30 7.64
N ALA A 49 -7.66 -8.36 6.73
CA ALA A 49 -6.65 -8.26 5.70
C ALA A 49 -6.13 -6.83 5.60
N MET A 50 -4.82 -6.70 5.46
CA MET A 50 -4.18 -5.42 5.21
C MET A 50 -4.45 -4.98 3.78
N ASP A 51 -4.76 -3.70 3.58
CA ASP A 51 -4.89 -3.13 2.26
C ASP A 51 -3.57 -3.20 1.48
N ALA A 52 -3.68 -3.38 0.16
CA ALA A 52 -2.51 -3.54 -0.71
C ALA A 52 -1.57 -2.32 -0.65
N GLU A 53 -2.14 -1.11 -0.65
CA GLU A 53 -1.35 0.12 -0.57
C GLU A 53 -0.51 0.17 0.70
N MET A 54 -1.11 -0.13 1.84
CA MET A 54 -0.40 -0.16 3.12
C MET A 54 0.69 -1.24 3.14
N ALA A 55 0.40 -2.42 2.60
CA ALA A 55 1.37 -3.51 2.51
C ALA A 55 2.60 -3.12 1.66
N PHE A 56 2.38 -2.44 0.53
CA PHE A 56 3.48 -1.93 -0.31
C PHE A 56 4.29 -0.85 0.39
N LEU A 57 3.63 0.07 1.11
CA LEU A 57 4.33 1.09 1.90
C LEU A 57 5.21 0.46 2.97
N MET A 58 4.70 -0.53 3.71
CA MET A 58 5.47 -1.23 4.74
C MET A 58 6.64 -2.02 4.15
N ALA A 59 6.44 -2.74 3.06
CA ALA A 59 7.51 -3.46 2.38
C ALA A 59 8.59 -2.51 1.85
N ASN A 60 8.21 -1.35 1.33
CA ASN A 60 9.14 -0.33 0.86
C ASN A 60 9.94 0.28 2.01
N GLN A 61 9.30 0.62 3.13
CA GLN A 61 9.98 1.14 4.33
C GLN A 61 10.90 0.08 4.95
N GLY A 62 10.51 -1.19 4.90
CA GLY A 62 11.34 -2.31 5.33
C GLY A 62 12.49 -2.63 4.37
N LEU A 63 12.66 -1.86 3.29
CA LEU A 63 13.70 -2.07 2.27
C LEU A 63 13.67 -3.46 1.65
N ALA A 64 12.48 -4.01 1.41
CA ALA A 64 12.30 -5.25 0.69
C ALA A 64 12.88 -5.11 -0.73
N ARG A 65 13.83 -5.98 -1.07
CA ARG A 65 14.54 -5.95 -2.36
C ARG A 65 15.22 -7.28 -2.62
N PRO A 66 15.70 -7.56 -3.84
CA PRO A 66 16.47 -8.75 -4.12
C PRO A 66 17.64 -8.94 -3.15
N GLY A 67 17.83 -10.17 -2.68
CA GLY A 67 18.86 -10.51 -1.69
C GLY A 67 18.49 -10.25 -0.23
N LYS A 68 17.27 -9.76 0.05
CA LYS A 68 16.74 -9.59 1.41
C LYS A 68 15.72 -10.68 1.73
N LEU A 69 15.66 -11.06 3.00
CA LEU A 69 14.65 -11.99 3.54
C LEU A 69 13.65 -11.20 4.37
N VAL A 70 12.38 -11.37 4.05
CA VAL A 70 11.25 -10.83 4.82
C VAL A 70 10.54 -11.98 5.52
N TYR A 71 10.47 -11.92 6.83
CA TYR A 71 9.82 -12.90 7.67
C TYR A 71 8.57 -12.32 8.30
N ASP A 72 7.43 -12.97 8.12
CA ASP A 72 6.16 -12.57 8.72
C ASP A 72 5.61 -13.72 9.57
N PRO A 73 5.69 -13.64 10.91
CA PRO A 73 5.14 -14.64 11.80
C PRO A 73 3.62 -14.62 11.90
N PHE A 74 2.97 -13.52 11.47
CA PHE A 74 1.52 -13.31 11.56
C PHE A 74 0.93 -13.08 10.17
N VAL A 75 1.24 -13.96 9.26
CA VAL A 75 1.04 -13.79 7.81
C VAL A 75 -0.39 -13.42 7.38
N GLY A 76 -1.43 -13.86 8.11
CA GLY A 76 -2.82 -13.61 7.74
C GLY A 76 -3.11 -14.00 6.28
N THR A 77 -3.55 -13.03 5.45
CA THR A 77 -3.74 -13.23 4.01
C THR A 77 -2.47 -13.09 3.17
N GLY A 78 -1.34 -12.80 3.80
CA GLY A 78 -0.05 -12.66 3.13
C GLY A 78 0.19 -11.34 2.40
N SER A 79 -0.53 -10.28 2.73
CA SER A 79 -0.44 -8.99 2.02
C SER A 79 0.98 -8.42 2.01
N ILE A 80 1.66 -8.44 3.16
CA ILE A 80 3.03 -7.93 3.28
C ILE A 80 4.00 -8.80 2.47
N LEU A 81 3.83 -10.11 2.49
CA LEU A 81 4.72 -11.02 1.77
C LEU A 81 4.56 -10.91 0.26
N VAL A 82 3.32 -10.71 -0.22
CA VAL A 82 3.06 -10.47 -1.64
C VAL A 82 3.73 -9.17 -2.09
N ALA A 83 3.63 -8.11 -1.29
CA ALA A 83 4.30 -6.84 -1.57
C ALA A 83 5.83 -6.98 -1.55
N ALA A 84 6.38 -7.68 -0.57
CA ALA A 84 7.82 -7.95 -0.48
C ALA A 84 8.33 -8.79 -1.65
N ALA A 85 7.58 -9.82 -2.07
CA ALA A 85 7.90 -10.64 -3.22
C ALA A 85 7.88 -9.84 -4.54
N HIS A 86 6.93 -8.90 -4.66
CA HIS A 86 6.91 -7.98 -5.80
C HIS A 86 8.21 -7.17 -5.92
N PHE A 87 8.78 -6.74 -4.80
CA PHE A 87 10.08 -6.06 -4.76
C PHE A 87 11.28 -7.02 -4.92
N GLY A 88 11.03 -8.31 -5.11
CA GLY A 88 12.07 -9.32 -5.33
C GLY A 88 12.71 -9.87 -4.07
N ALA A 89 12.19 -9.59 -2.88
CA ALA A 89 12.68 -10.18 -1.64
C ALA A 89 12.27 -11.66 -1.52
N MET A 90 13.09 -12.44 -0.84
CA MET A 90 12.68 -13.77 -0.38
C MET A 90 11.71 -13.61 0.80
N THR A 91 10.66 -14.41 0.80
CA THR A 91 9.63 -14.35 1.85
C THR A 91 9.57 -15.65 2.62
N MET A 92 9.42 -15.52 3.94
CA MET A 92 9.27 -16.65 4.85
C MET A 92 8.08 -16.41 5.77
N VAL A 93 7.31 -17.44 6.00
CA VAL A 93 6.15 -17.40 6.90
C VAL A 93 6.32 -18.44 8.01
N CYS A 94 5.73 -18.15 9.18
CA CYS A 94 5.43 -19.19 10.15
C CYS A 94 3.98 -19.64 9.91
N VAL A 95 3.81 -20.84 9.38
CA VAL A 95 2.48 -21.47 9.37
C VAL A 95 2.29 -22.10 10.73
N CYS A 96 1.73 -21.35 11.67
CA CYS A 96 1.14 -21.97 12.85
C CYS A 96 -0.06 -22.77 12.36
N ALA A 97 0.12 -24.06 12.13
CA ALA A 97 -0.99 -24.97 11.92
C ALA A 97 -1.90 -24.85 13.14
N ASN A 98 -2.97 -24.11 12.98
CA ASN A 98 -3.97 -23.99 14.02
C ASN A 98 -4.61 -25.37 14.16
N LYS A 99 -4.24 -26.08 15.21
CA LYS A 99 -4.81 -27.41 15.55
C LYS A 99 -6.28 -27.34 15.98
N TYR A 100 -6.98 -26.29 15.62
CA TYR A 100 -8.41 -26.19 15.83
C TYR A 100 -9.14 -26.47 14.51
N THR A 101 -8.95 -27.69 14.02
CA THR A 101 -9.92 -28.30 13.12
C THR A 101 -11.03 -28.85 14.01
N PHE A 102 -12.08 -28.11 14.11
CA PHE A 102 -13.36 -28.65 14.58
C PHE A 102 -14.13 -29.21 13.40
#